data_ebfabc688fc386d555899b1a86d566dd
#
_entry.id   ebfabc688fc386d555899b1a86d566dd
#
_cell.length_a   1.000
_cell.length_b   1.000
_cell.length_c   1.000
_cell.angle_alpha   90.00
_cell.angle_beta   90.00
_cell.angle_gamma   90.00
#
_symmetry.space_group_name_H-M   'P 1'
#
loop_
_entity.id
_entity.type
_entity.pdbx_description
1 polymer ?
#
loop_
_entity_poly.entity_id
_entity_poly.type
_entity_poly.pdbx_seq_one_letter_code
_entity_poly.pdbx_strand_id
1 'polypeptide(L)'
;TGGRGVDAAIDFVASSETLEACVRSLARAGRLVIIGNRPRAVFGTDPAFRVDPGLVLNRMLEIHGSRYVSLAELAQTLELLRQKRIRAIVTRTFPLEGAEEAHQLLRQNALVGRAALIQN
;
A
#
# COMPACT_ATOMS: atom_id res chain seq x y z
N THR A 1 15.10 16.10 0.88
CA THR A 1 14.16 17.12 1.41
C THR A 1 14.86 18.21 2.23
N GLY A 2 16.16 18.08 2.48
CA GLY A 2 16.91 19.06 3.31
C GLY A 2 16.36 19.21 4.72
N GLY A 3 15.76 18.16 5.30
CA GLY A 3 15.14 18.17 6.63
C GLY A 3 13.69 18.67 6.67
N ARG A 4 13.11 19.17 5.57
CA ARG A 4 11.73 19.66 5.51
C ARG A 4 10.70 18.54 5.72
N GLY A 5 10.98 17.36 5.28
CA GLY A 5 10.05 16.24 5.17
C GLY A 5 9.39 16.13 3.78
N VAL A 6 8.45 15.19 3.65
CA VAL A 6 7.73 14.91 2.39
C VAL A 6 6.31 15.49 2.45
N ASP A 7 5.77 15.88 1.29
CA ASP A 7 4.40 16.42 1.21
C ASP A 7 3.33 15.33 1.31
N ALA A 8 3.68 14.11 0.89
CA ALA A 8 2.79 12.95 0.99
C ALA A 8 3.58 11.68 1.29
N ALA A 9 2.97 10.80 2.08
CA ALA A 9 3.43 9.43 2.33
C ALA A 9 2.27 8.47 2.08
N ILE A 10 2.57 7.29 1.53
CA ILE A 10 1.58 6.23 1.32
C ILE A 10 2.07 4.99 2.04
N ASP A 11 1.24 4.44 2.94
CA ASP A 11 1.53 3.21 3.64
C ASP A 11 0.73 2.04 3.07
N PHE A 12 1.42 1.01 2.59
CA PHE A 12 0.85 -0.23 2.06
C PHE A 12 0.92 -1.40 3.03
N VAL A 13 1.55 -1.21 4.19
CA VAL A 13 1.86 -2.29 5.14
C VAL A 13 0.95 -2.25 6.36
N ALA A 14 0.67 -1.05 6.88
CA ALA A 14 -0.10 -0.80 8.10
C ALA A 14 0.48 -1.51 9.33
N SER A 15 1.80 -1.52 9.48
CA SER A 15 2.43 -1.85 10.75
C SER A 15 2.57 -0.59 11.61
N SER A 16 2.69 -0.78 12.94
CA SER A 16 2.90 0.35 13.86
C SER A 16 4.15 1.15 13.45
N GLU A 17 5.23 0.46 13.09
CA GLU A 17 6.50 1.06 12.70
C GLU A 17 6.39 1.86 11.40
N THR A 18 5.71 1.31 10.37
CA THR A 18 5.58 2.00 9.09
C THR A 18 4.68 3.22 9.20
N LEU A 19 3.57 3.12 9.94
CA LEU A 19 2.66 4.24 10.18
C LEU A 19 3.35 5.38 10.94
N GLU A 20 4.08 5.05 12.01
CA GLU A 20 4.84 6.07 12.76
C GLU A 20 5.96 6.70 11.91
N ALA A 21 6.68 5.90 11.13
CA ALA A 21 7.72 6.40 10.23
C ALA A 21 7.14 7.34 9.16
N CYS A 22 5.99 6.99 8.57
CA CYS A 22 5.29 7.85 7.62
C CYS A 22 4.93 9.21 8.25
N VAL A 23 4.29 9.21 9.44
CA VAL A 23 3.91 10.46 10.13
C VAL A 23 5.13 11.33 10.44
N ARG A 24 6.21 10.73 10.95
CA ARG A 24 7.43 11.49 11.27
C ARG A 24 8.08 12.10 10.05
N SER A 25 7.98 11.44 8.89
CA SER A 25 8.59 11.91 7.63
C SER A 25 7.84 13.08 6.98
N LEU A 26 6.57 13.33 7.37
CA LEU A 26 5.75 14.37 6.76
C LEU A 26 6.26 15.79 7.07
N ALA A 27 6.21 16.63 6.07
CA ALA A 27 6.37 18.08 6.20
C ALA A 27 5.12 18.71 6.84
N ARG A 28 5.16 20.00 7.10
CA ARG A 28 3.98 20.78 7.50
C ARG A 28 2.90 20.72 6.42
N ALA A 29 1.65 20.53 6.81
CA ALA A 29 0.50 20.27 5.93
C ALA A 29 0.67 19.02 5.05
N GLY A 30 1.52 18.08 5.49
CA GLY A 30 1.74 16.81 4.78
C GLY A 30 0.58 15.83 5.00
N ARG A 31 0.44 14.89 4.04
CA ARG A 31 -0.66 13.93 4.01
C ARG A 31 -0.14 12.51 4.09
N LEU A 32 -0.69 11.72 5.02
CA LEU A 32 -0.56 10.25 5.05
C LEU A 32 -1.78 9.61 4.41
N VAL A 33 -1.56 8.71 3.44
CA VAL A 33 -2.60 7.84 2.88
C VAL A 33 -2.33 6.40 3.31
N ILE A 34 -3.27 5.80 4.04
CA ILE A 34 -3.18 4.42 4.52
C ILE A 34 -3.97 3.53 3.57
N ILE A 35 -3.28 2.61 2.89
CA ILE A 35 -3.84 1.59 1.99
C ILE A 35 -3.64 0.20 2.58
N GLY A 36 -2.56 0.02 3.37
CA GLY A 36 -2.24 -1.23 4.04
C GLY A 36 -3.34 -1.69 4.99
N ASN A 37 -3.47 -3.00 5.15
CA ASN A 37 -4.37 -3.62 6.12
C ASN A 37 -3.69 -4.84 6.72
N ARG A 38 -3.54 -4.86 8.05
CA ARG A 38 -2.96 -5.99 8.80
C ARG A 38 -4.00 -6.53 9.79
N PRO A 39 -4.98 -7.31 9.33
CA PRO A 39 -5.99 -7.83 10.24
C PRO A 39 -5.36 -8.81 11.23
N ARG A 40 -5.74 -8.70 12.51
CA ARG A 40 -5.26 -9.57 13.60
C ARG A 40 -5.39 -11.06 13.28
N ALA A 41 -6.48 -11.45 12.62
CA ALA A 41 -6.72 -12.85 12.26
C ALA A 41 -5.61 -13.45 11.37
N VAL A 42 -4.86 -12.61 10.63
CA VAL A 42 -3.79 -13.05 9.74
C VAL A 42 -2.41 -12.87 10.37
N PHE A 43 -2.21 -11.80 11.14
CA PHE A 43 -0.89 -11.39 11.64
C PHE A 43 -0.74 -11.58 13.16
N GLY A 44 -1.78 -12.05 13.85
CA GLY A 44 -1.73 -12.35 15.29
C GLY A 44 -1.79 -11.15 16.23
N THR A 45 -1.53 -9.93 15.72
CA THR A 45 -1.52 -8.69 16.48
C THR A 45 -2.29 -7.60 15.76
N ASP A 46 -2.95 -6.72 16.53
CA ASP A 46 -3.51 -5.50 15.98
C ASP A 46 -2.41 -4.45 15.83
N PRO A 47 -2.31 -3.77 14.67
CA PRO A 47 -1.44 -2.63 14.55
C PRO A 47 -1.93 -1.51 15.47
N ALA A 48 -1.04 -0.97 16.29
CA ALA A 48 -1.33 0.23 17.05
C ALA A 48 -0.85 1.45 16.25
N PHE A 49 -1.76 2.31 15.85
CA PHE A 49 -1.40 3.59 15.24
C PHE A 49 -1.19 4.62 16.34
N ARG A 50 0.05 4.71 16.84
CA ARG A 50 0.43 5.67 17.87
C ARG A 50 0.92 6.94 17.21
N VAL A 51 0.12 7.98 17.31
CA VAL A 51 0.46 9.31 16.80
C VAL A 51 0.39 10.30 17.95
N ASP A 52 1.42 11.10 18.08
CA ASP A 52 1.41 12.25 18.99
C ASP A 52 0.40 13.30 18.46
N PRO A 53 -0.70 13.58 19.20
CA PRO A 53 -1.67 14.57 18.76
C PRO A 53 -1.06 15.96 18.57
N GLY A 54 -0.05 16.30 19.39
CA GLY A 54 0.67 17.57 19.26
C GLY A 54 1.41 17.67 17.93
N LEU A 55 1.98 16.57 17.44
CA LEU A 55 2.63 16.54 16.13
C LEU A 55 1.63 16.78 15.00
N VAL A 56 0.46 16.12 15.06
CA VAL A 56 -0.61 16.31 14.07
C VAL A 56 -1.10 17.74 14.06
N LEU A 57 -1.39 18.30 15.23
CA LEU A 57 -1.88 19.66 15.38
C LEU A 57 -0.85 20.69 14.88
N ASN A 58 0.38 20.64 15.41
CA ASN A 58 1.41 21.65 15.12
C ASN A 58 1.87 21.62 13.65
N ARG A 59 1.84 20.47 13.01
CA ARG A 59 2.18 20.33 11.60
C ARG A 59 0.98 20.37 10.66
N MET A 60 -0.26 20.44 11.20
CA MET A 60 -1.51 20.43 10.41
C MET A 60 -1.56 19.22 9.45
N LEU A 61 -1.27 18.01 9.97
CA LEU A 61 -1.21 16.81 9.14
C LEU A 61 -2.60 16.32 8.78
N GLU A 62 -2.70 15.76 7.57
CA GLU A 62 -3.88 15.05 7.09
C GLU A 62 -3.63 13.54 7.12
N ILE A 63 -4.59 12.76 7.62
CA ILE A 63 -4.51 11.29 7.64
C ILE A 63 -5.77 10.75 6.98
N HIS A 64 -5.58 10.02 5.87
CA HIS A 64 -6.65 9.48 5.05
C HIS A 64 -6.54 7.96 4.93
N GLY A 65 -7.66 7.27 5.08
CA GLY A 65 -7.79 5.88 4.63
C GLY A 65 -8.21 5.83 3.16
N SER A 66 -7.63 4.90 2.40
CA SER A 66 -8.04 4.62 1.03
C SER A 66 -8.23 3.12 0.86
N ARG A 67 -9.38 2.72 0.37
CA ARG A 67 -9.71 1.31 0.18
C ARG A 67 -10.58 1.13 -1.06
N TYR A 68 -10.17 0.14 -1.88
CA TYR A 68 -10.82 -0.18 -3.14
C TYR A 68 -10.74 0.95 -4.17
N VAL A 69 -11.35 0.72 -5.31
CA VAL A 69 -11.46 1.67 -6.41
C VAL A 69 -12.92 1.67 -6.91
N SER A 70 -13.39 2.79 -7.36
CA SER A 70 -14.64 2.88 -8.10
C SER A 70 -14.48 2.28 -9.51
N LEU A 71 -15.56 1.92 -10.16
CA LEU A 71 -15.53 1.46 -11.56
C LEU A 71 -14.95 2.51 -12.50
N ALA A 72 -15.17 3.79 -12.22
CA ALA A 72 -14.61 4.89 -13.01
C ALA A 72 -13.09 4.96 -12.88
N GLU A 73 -12.54 4.83 -11.66
CA GLU A 73 -11.09 4.81 -11.44
C GLU A 73 -10.44 3.56 -12.04
N LEU A 74 -11.13 2.40 -11.98
CA LEU A 74 -10.67 1.20 -12.65
C LEU A 74 -10.59 1.40 -14.17
N ALA A 75 -11.62 1.97 -14.78
CA ALA A 75 -11.64 2.27 -16.21
C ALA A 75 -10.51 3.23 -16.60
N GLN A 76 -10.25 4.28 -15.80
CA GLN A 76 -9.12 5.18 -16.00
C GLN A 76 -7.77 4.46 -15.89
N THR A 77 -7.63 3.56 -14.93
CA THR A 77 -6.39 2.77 -14.76
C THR A 77 -6.15 1.87 -15.96
N LEU A 78 -7.19 1.21 -16.47
CA LEU A 78 -7.09 0.39 -17.68
C LEU A 78 -6.71 1.22 -18.92
N GLU A 79 -7.26 2.44 -19.02
CA GLU A 79 -6.89 3.36 -20.10
C GLU A 79 -5.42 3.78 -20.02
N LEU A 80 -4.90 4.05 -18.83
CA LEU A 80 -3.48 4.35 -18.64
C LEU A 80 -2.57 3.16 -19.03
N LEU A 81 -3.01 1.92 -18.74
CA LEU A 81 -2.34 0.70 -19.19
C LEU A 81 -2.36 0.60 -20.72
N ARG A 82 -3.52 0.84 -21.36
CA ARG A 82 -3.67 0.83 -22.83
C ARG A 82 -2.76 1.86 -23.50
N GLN A 83 -2.63 3.04 -22.90
CA GLN A 83 -1.73 4.11 -23.36
C GLN A 83 -0.25 3.85 -23.03
N LYS A 84 0.08 2.75 -22.37
CA LYS A 84 1.45 2.40 -21.92
C LYS A 84 2.08 3.46 -20.98
N ARG A 85 1.26 4.32 -20.35
CA ARG A 85 1.71 5.30 -19.36
C ARG A 85 2.05 4.66 -18.02
N ILE A 86 1.42 3.54 -17.71
CA ILE A 86 1.74 2.64 -16.60
C ILE A 86 1.85 1.23 -17.14
N ARG A 87 2.48 0.35 -16.38
CA ARG A 87 2.59 -1.07 -16.69
C ARG A 87 2.24 -1.93 -15.48
N ALA A 88 1.55 -3.03 -15.71
CA ALA A 88 1.38 -4.06 -14.71
C ALA A 88 2.71 -4.83 -14.54
N ILE A 89 3.18 -4.95 -13.31
CA ILE A 89 4.40 -5.72 -13.01
C ILE A 89 3.95 -7.14 -12.63
N VAL A 90 3.64 -7.94 -13.64
CA VAL A 90 3.39 -9.39 -13.48
C VAL A 90 4.72 -10.09 -13.74
N THR A 91 5.28 -10.69 -12.71
CA THR A 91 6.62 -11.32 -12.80
C THR A 91 6.56 -12.83 -12.93
N ARG A 92 5.44 -13.45 -12.54
CA ARG A 92 5.21 -14.90 -12.69
C ARG A 92 3.77 -15.18 -13.06
N THR A 93 3.59 -16.22 -13.86
CA THR A 93 2.28 -16.77 -14.21
C THR A 93 2.21 -18.23 -13.77
N PHE A 94 1.04 -18.66 -13.34
CA PHE A 94 0.77 -20.03 -12.92
C PHE A 94 -0.51 -20.52 -13.59
N PRO A 95 -0.65 -21.80 -13.94
CA PRO A 95 -1.95 -22.38 -14.24
C PRO A 95 -2.83 -22.32 -12.99
N LEU A 96 -4.14 -22.50 -13.14
CA LEU A 96 -5.08 -22.42 -12.03
C LEU A 96 -4.74 -23.44 -10.91
N GLU A 97 -4.28 -24.62 -11.28
CA GLU A 97 -3.85 -25.68 -10.37
C GLU A 97 -2.62 -25.29 -9.53
N GLY A 98 -1.82 -24.35 -10.03
CA GLY A 98 -0.65 -23.79 -9.34
C GLY A 98 -0.94 -22.68 -8.33
N ALA A 99 -2.20 -22.41 -8.01
CA ALA A 99 -2.60 -21.33 -7.10
C ALA A 99 -1.96 -21.46 -5.71
N GLU A 100 -1.85 -22.68 -5.17
CA GLU A 100 -1.24 -22.89 -3.86
C GLU A 100 0.27 -22.55 -3.86
N GLU A 101 0.99 -22.91 -4.94
CA GLU A 101 2.40 -22.51 -5.08
C GLU A 101 2.54 -20.98 -5.10
N ALA A 102 1.68 -20.30 -5.87
CA ALA A 102 1.66 -18.83 -5.90
C ALA A 102 1.40 -18.23 -4.51
N HIS A 103 0.48 -18.80 -3.73
CA HIS A 103 0.20 -18.38 -2.36
C HIS A 103 1.38 -18.62 -1.40
N GLN A 104 2.09 -19.73 -1.55
CA GLN A 104 3.27 -20.02 -0.74
C GLN A 104 4.39 -19.01 -1.00
N LEU A 105 4.65 -18.67 -2.26
CA LEU A 105 5.64 -17.67 -2.62
C LEU A 105 5.28 -16.27 -2.09
N LEU A 106 3.98 -15.91 -2.09
CA LEU A 106 3.51 -14.67 -1.47
C LEU A 106 3.73 -14.66 0.04
N ARG A 107 3.41 -15.75 0.75
CA ARG A 107 3.66 -15.88 2.20
C ARG A 107 5.13 -15.75 2.55
N GLN A 108 6.01 -16.23 1.68
CA GLN A 108 7.47 -16.19 1.86
C GLN A 108 8.09 -14.85 1.42
N ASN A 109 7.30 -13.88 0.93
CA ASN A 109 7.76 -12.65 0.29
C ASN A 109 8.76 -12.91 -0.87
N ALA A 110 8.62 -14.05 -1.55
CA ALA A 110 9.51 -14.47 -2.63
C ALA A 110 9.06 -13.96 -4.03
N LEU A 111 7.99 -13.18 -4.08
CA LEU A 111 7.49 -12.56 -5.31
C LEU A 111 7.73 -11.05 -5.29
N VAL A 112 8.36 -10.55 -6.34
CA VAL A 112 8.45 -9.12 -6.62
C VAL A 112 7.40 -8.79 -7.68
N GLY A 113 6.49 -7.85 -7.39
CA GLY A 113 5.39 -7.51 -8.28
C GLY A 113 4.15 -8.39 -8.03
N ARG A 114 3.55 -8.92 -9.09
CA ARG A 114 2.32 -9.72 -9.05
C ARG A 114 2.53 -11.10 -9.65
N ALA A 115 1.86 -12.09 -9.09
CA ALA A 115 1.58 -13.37 -9.76
C ALA A 115 0.22 -13.29 -10.44
N ALA A 116 0.09 -13.90 -11.61
CA ALA A 116 -1.19 -14.06 -12.29
C ALA A 116 -1.50 -15.55 -12.48
N LEU A 117 -2.74 -15.94 -12.23
CA LEU A 117 -3.26 -17.23 -12.60
C LEU A 117 -3.80 -17.12 -14.03
N ILE A 118 -3.43 -18.06 -14.90
CA ILE A 118 -3.91 -18.12 -16.27
C ILE A 118 -4.81 -19.35 -16.43
N GLN A 119 -5.91 -19.17 -17.13
CA GLN A 119 -6.81 -20.23 -17.51
C GLN A 119 -6.57 -20.55 -18.99
N ASN A 120 -6.28 -21.81 -19.31
CA ASN A 120 -6.13 -22.30 -20.69
C ASN A 120 -7.49 -22.55 -21.33
#